data_fff594104546da7222086bc27487a778
#
_entry.id   fff594104546da7222086bc27487a778
#
_cell.length_a   1.000
_cell.length_b   1.000
_cell.length_c   1.000
_cell.angle_alpha   90.00
_cell.angle_beta   90.00
_cell.angle_gamma   90.00
#
_symmetry.space_group_name_H-M   'P 1'
#
loop_
_entity.id
_entity.type
_entity.pdbx_description
1 polymer ?
#
loop_
_entity_poly.entity_id
_entity_poly.type
_entity_poly.pdbx_seq_one_letter_code
_entity_poly.pdbx_strand_id
1 'polypeptide(L)'
;VVGKSAYPTGQFLDQYTSEMQGYTFRNQVNFNRTFRRHDFNVVLGTELRHRRTTSYTSPRVYGYNDETLTSKLFPNGTGKLAIKDLFGNTITVDDYASTFTFNTDRFFSLYGNAAYTFDNKYTISGSVRTDASNFITDDPKYRYAPFWSVGGMWNLGQESFMSDYLFIDWLRLRLTYGYNGNVDTSTSFKPLVSIGSVENVYKHEITGSIASFGNPELRWEKVGSVDIGIDYSFWGGKLAGKLDYYRKYSKDLIATISISSANGTTSQKLNNAEML
;
A
#
# COMPACT_ATOMS: atom_id res chain seq x y z
N VAL A 1 4.34 55.36 17.32
CA VAL A 1 4.22 54.16 18.18
C VAL A 1 4.43 52.97 17.29
N VAL A 2 5.62 52.38 17.30
CA VAL A 2 5.88 51.11 16.60
C VAL A 2 5.08 50.05 17.35
N GLY A 3 3.99 49.60 16.76
CA GLY A 3 3.16 48.57 17.34
C GLY A 3 4.01 47.30 17.55
N LYS A 4 4.10 46.83 18.79
CA LYS A 4 4.72 45.54 19.07
C LYS A 4 3.89 44.46 18.35
N SER A 5 4.51 43.73 17.41
CA SER A 5 3.88 42.58 16.82
C SER A 5 3.51 41.59 17.93
N ALA A 6 2.25 41.17 18.00
CA ALA A 6 1.83 40.11 18.89
C ALA A 6 2.42 38.75 18.47
N TYR A 7 2.95 38.68 17.27
CA TYR A 7 3.61 37.49 16.74
C TYR A 7 5.03 37.36 17.28
N PRO A 8 5.44 36.22 17.86
CA PRO A 8 6.82 36.01 18.23
C PRO A 8 7.72 36.09 16.98
N THR A 9 8.72 36.96 16.99
CA THR A 9 9.74 37.02 15.95
C THR A 9 10.66 35.81 16.08
N GLY A 10 11.03 35.18 14.97
CA GLY A 10 11.89 33.99 14.90
C GLY A 10 11.30 32.95 13.95
N GLN A 11 11.91 31.81 13.93
CA GLN A 11 11.47 30.66 13.13
C GLN A 11 10.30 29.91 13.82
N PHE A 12 9.67 29.00 13.07
CA PHE A 12 8.75 28.04 13.62
C PHE A 12 9.45 26.66 13.67
N LEU A 13 9.23 25.91 14.74
CA LEU A 13 9.66 24.52 14.84
C LEU A 13 8.41 23.63 14.92
N ASP A 14 8.25 22.78 13.91
CA ASP A 14 7.28 21.68 13.89
C ASP A 14 8.06 20.38 14.05
N GLN A 15 7.76 19.60 15.07
CA GLN A 15 8.42 18.34 15.33
C GLN A 15 7.43 17.18 15.15
N TYR A 16 7.82 16.23 14.30
CA TYR A 16 7.10 15.01 14.09
C TYR A 16 7.97 13.82 14.47
N THR A 17 7.44 12.95 15.32
CA THR A 17 8.07 11.70 15.71
C THR A 17 7.20 10.55 15.27
N SER A 18 7.78 9.54 14.62
CA SER A 18 7.09 8.32 14.23
C SER A 18 7.92 7.12 14.64
N GLU A 19 7.31 6.24 15.40
CA GLU A 19 7.89 4.97 15.82
C GLU A 19 7.12 3.82 15.16
N MET A 20 7.84 2.91 14.52
CA MET A 20 7.30 1.72 13.91
C MET A 20 7.91 0.47 14.54
N GLN A 21 7.05 -0.37 15.09
CA GLN A 21 7.39 -1.69 15.61
C GLN A 21 6.74 -2.75 14.74
N GLY A 22 7.52 -3.74 14.31
CA GLY A 22 6.99 -4.80 13.46
C GLY A 22 7.69 -6.13 13.70
N TYR A 23 6.93 -7.19 13.51
CA TYR A 23 7.46 -8.53 13.45
C TYR A 23 6.83 -9.32 12.31
N THR A 24 7.63 -10.19 11.74
CA THR A 24 7.18 -11.12 10.70
C THR A 24 7.61 -12.53 11.12
N PHE A 25 6.64 -13.42 11.14
CA PHE A 25 6.87 -14.84 11.36
C PHE A 25 6.54 -15.59 10.08
N ARG A 26 7.52 -16.30 9.51
CA ARG A 26 7.38 -17.05 8.26
C ARG A 26 7.84 -18.48 8.46
N ASN A 27 7.00 -19.44 8.07
CA ASN A 27 7.35 -20.83 7.90
C ASN A 27 7.30 -21.19 6.43
N GLN A 28 8.30 -21.92 5.96
CA GLN A 28 8.40 -22.31 4.58
C GLN A 28 9.03 -23.70 4.46
N VAL A 29 8.45 -24.51 3.63
CA VAL A 29 8.98 -25.81 3.22
C VAL A 29 9.35 -25.74 1.74
N ASN A 30 10.59 -26.11 1.44
CA ASN A 30 11.12 -26.18 0.08
C ASN A 30 11.39 -27.65 -0.26
N PHE A 31 10.85 -28.07 -1.39
CA PHE A 31 11.11 -29.39 -1.94
C PHE A 31 11.68 -29.23 -3.34
N ASN A 32 12.94 -29.67 -3.52
CA ASN A 32 13.64 -29.63 -4.79
C ASN A 32 14.11 -31.05 -5.09
N ARG A 33 13.74 -31.57 -6.23
CA ARG A 33 14.11 -32.91 -6.65
C ARG A 33 14.31 -33.01 -8.13
N THR A 34 15.50 -33.42 -8.54
CA THR A 34 15.80 -33.78 -9.93
C THR A 34 15.85 -35.30 -10.04
N PHE A 35 15.11 -35.84 -10.98
CA PHE A 35 15.10 -37.28 -11.28
C PHE A 35 15.20 -37.46 -12.79
N ARG A 36 16.37 -37.90 -13.26
CA ARG A 36 16.68 -38.04 -14.70
C ARG A 36 16.45 -36.75 -15.46
N ARG A 37 15.38 -36.69 -16.26
CA ARG A 37 14.98 -35.54 -17.09
C ARG A 37 13.89 -34.66 -16.44
N HIS A 38 13.52 -34.99 -15.22
CA HIS A 38 12.44 -34.30 -14.49
C HIS A 38 13.02 -33.50 -13.34
N ASP A 39 12.68 -32.21 -13.30
CA ASP A 39 13.05 -31.33 -12.21
C ASP A 39 11.79 -30.74 -11.56
N PHE A 40 11.67 -30.93 -10.25
CA PHE A 40 10.56 -30.48 -9.44
C PHE A 40 11.03 -29.47 -8.41
N ASN A 41 10.35 -28.34 -8.36
CA ASN A 41 10.59 -27.26 -7.42
C ASN A 41 9.27 -26.87 -6.78
N VAL A 42 9.12 -27.08 -5.47
CA VAL A 42 7.89 -26.77 -4.76
C VAL A 42 8.22 -25.98 -3.49
N VAL A 43 7.47 -24.92 -3.28
CA VAL A 43 7.56 -24.08 -2.09
C VAL A 43 6.16 -23.93 -1.51
N LEU A 44 6.01 -24.23 -0.23
CA LEU A 44 4.78 -24.00 0.53
C LEU A 44 5.12 -23.19 1.77
N GLY A 45 4.31 -22.20 2.09
CA GLY A 45 4.61 -21.38 3.25
C GLY A 45 3.41 -20.63 3.82
N THR A 46 3.64 -20.18 5.06
CA THR A 46 2.73 -19.31 5.80
C THR A 46 3.49 -18.08 6.30
N GLU A 47 2.84 -16.94 6.33
CA GLU A 47 3.41 -15.70 6.86
C GLU A 47 2.40 -14.98 7.74
N LEU A 48 2.86 -14.57 8.92
CA LEU A 48 2.18 -13.65 9.83
C LEU A 48 2.99 -12.37 9.89
N ARG A 49 2.37 -11.24 9.60
CA ARG A 49 3.01 -9.93 9.71
C ARG A 49 2.16 -9.01 10.58
N HIS A 50 2.81 -8.42 11.54
CA HIS A 50 2.23 -7.38 12.40
C HIS A 50 3.12 -6.15 12.34
N ARG A 51 2.51 -4.98 12.16
CA ARG A 51 3.17 -3.68 12.21
C ARG A 51 2.30 -2.71 12.99
N ARG A 52 2.90 -2.04 13.94
CA ARG A 52 2.28 -0.98 14.73
C ARG A 52 3.05 0.31 14.48
N THR A 53 2.36 1.36 14.09
CA THR A 53 2.94 2.69 13.92
C THR A 53 2.26 3.64 14.89
N THR A 54 3.06 4.33 15.67
CA THR A 54 2.61 5.39 16.58
C THR A 54 3.30 6.68 16.16
N SER A 55 2.53 7.73 15.90
CA SER A 55 3.08 9.01 15.52
C SER A 55 2.58 10.11 16.44
N TYR A 56 3.44 11.06 16.71
CA TYR A 56 3.18 12.23 17.52
C TYR A 56 3.70 13.48 16.79
N THR A 57 2.83 14.46 16.64
CA THR A 57 3.19 15.79 16.19
C THR A 57 3.14 16.73 17.39
N SER A 58 4.25 17.41 17.69
CA SER A 58 4.29 18.37 18.78
C SER A 58 3.46 19.61 18.43
N PRO A 59 3.00 20.39 19.43
CA PRO A 59 2.54 21.73 19.18
C PRO A 59 3.62 22.53 18.46
N ARG A 60 3.22 23.45 17.57
CA ARG A 60 4.17 24.36 16.91
C ARG A 60 4.84 25.26 17.93
N VAL A 61 6.16 25.33 17.88
CA VAL A 61 6.96 26.20 18.72
C VAL A 61 7.26 27.47 17.93
N TYR A 62 6.88 28.64 18.48
CA TYR A 62 7.08 29.93 17.85
C TYR A 62 8.34 30.63 18.38
N GLY A 63 8.92 31.49 17.54
CA GLY A 63 10.12 32.26 17.91
C GLY A 63 11.32 31.38 18.24
N TYR A 64 11.39 30.21 17.58
CA TYR A 64 12.52 29.29 17.71
C TYR A 64 13.80 29.91 17.15
N ASN A 65 14.90 29.66 17.82
CA ASN A 65 16.24 30.02 17.37
C ASN A 65 17.10 28.76 17.35
N ASP A 66 17.57 28.37 16.17
CA ASP A 66 18.32 27.17 15.92
C ASP A 66 19.75 27.20 16.53
N GLU A 67 20.36 28.41 16.63
CA GLU A 67 21.69 28.53 17.19
C GLU A 67 21.71 28.42 18.72
N THR A 68 20.68 28.95 19.37
CA THR A 68 20.60 28.98 20.84
C THR A 68 19.68 27.91 21.41
N LEU A 69 18.94 27.19 20.55
CA LEU A 69 17.91 26.19 20.91
C LEU A 69 16.85 26.75 21.88
N THR A 70 16.55 28.05 21.74
CA THR A 70 15.55 28.74 22.56
C THR A 70 14.27 28.98 21.79
N SER A 71 13.18 29.19 22.51
CA SER A 71 11.89 29.52 21.92
C SER A 71 11.20 30.61 22.75
N LYS A 72 10.20 31.23 22.16
CA LYS A 72 9.33 32.18 22.85
C LYS A 72 8.02 31.54 23.22
N LEU A 73 7.51 31.90 24.40
CA LEU A 73 6.18 31.47 24.84
C LEU A 73 5.13 32.07 23.88
N PHE A 74 4.28 31.22 23.38
CA PHE A 74 3.05 31.59 22.68
C PHE A 74 1.88 31.18 23.56
N PRO A 75 0.79 31.94 23.62
CA PRO A 75 -0.36 31.56 24.44
C PRO A 75 -1.05 30.32 23.85
N ASN A 76 -0.53 29.13 24.22
CA ASN A 76 -1.10 27.85 23.85
C ASN A 76 -2.40 27.60 24.62
N GLY A 77 -3.35 26.90 23.97
CA GLY A 77 -4.61 26.51 24.63
C GLY A 77 -5.74 27.52 24.48
N THR A 78 -5.51 28.61 23.75
CA THR A 78 -6.57 29.60 23.44
C THR A 78 -7.34 29.25 22.15
N GLY A 79 -6.92 28.23 21.43
CA GLY A 79 -7.49 27.77 20.16
C GLY A 79 -7.17 28.67 18.99
N LYS A 80 -7.45 29.96 19.12
CA LYS A 80 -7.20 30.95 18.06
C LYS A 80 -6.81 32.29 18.66
N LEU A 81 -5.67 32.82 18.25
CA LEU A 81 -5.27 34.16 18.59
C LEU A 81 -5.62 35.13 17.44
N ALA A 82 -6.51 36.06 17.71
CA ALA A 82 -6.81 37.14 16.76
C ALA A 82 -5.81 38.29 16.92
N ILE A 83 -5.05 38.57 15.86
CA ILE A 83 -4.11 39.70 15.78
C ILE A 83 -4.55 40.64 14.67
N LYS A 84 -4.23 41.92 14.80
CA LYS A 84 -4.47 42.87 13.73
C LYS A 84 -3.20 43.09 12.91
N ASP A 85 -3.34 43.06 11.58
CA ASP A 85 -2.28 43.41 10.66
C ASP A 85 -2.06 44.95 10.63
N LEU A 86 -1.09 45.40 9.84
CA LEU A 86 -0.77 46.82 9.66
C LEU A 86 -1.92 47.62 9.03
N PHE A 87 -2.87 46.94 8.37
CA PHE A 87 -4.03 47.54 7.72
C PHE A 87 -5.31 47.49 8.58
N GLY A 88 -5.21 46.92 9.80
CA GLY A 88 -6.33 46.79 10.72
C GLY A 88 -7.18 45.52 10.50
N ASN A 89 -6.82 44.67 9.54
CA ASN A 89 -7.52 43.40 9.33
C ASN A 89 -7.22 42.42 10.47
N THR A 90 -8.19 41.60 10.82
CA THR A 90 -7.99 40.56 11.83
C THR A 90 -7.42 39.32 11.14
N ILE A 91 -6.20 38.94 11.51
CA ILE A 91 -5.57 37.67 11.13
C ILE A 91 -5.73 36.71 12.31
N THR A 92 -6.23 35.53 12.05
CA THR A 92 -6.35 34.48 13.05
C THR A 92 -5.15 33.54 12.94
N VAL A 93 -4.44 33.38 14.06
CA VAL A 93 -3.36 32.39 14.19
C VAL A 93 -3.91 31.21 14.96
N ASP A 94 -3.88 30.07 14.31
CA ASP A 94 -4.36 28.84 14.93
C ASP A 94 -3.32 28.28 15.92
N ASP A 95 -3.81 27.79 17.05
CA ASP A 95 -3.02 27.01 17.98
C ASP A 95 -2.92 25.59 17.39
N TYR A 96 -1.70 25.19 17.03
CA TYR A 96 -1.43 23.84 16.51
C TYR A 96 -1.32 22.88 17.67
N ALA A 97 -2.44 22.23 17.99
CA ALA A 97 -2.49 21.22 19.05
C ALA A 97 -1.68 19.97 18.68
N SER A 98 -1.24 19.26 19.71
CA SER A 98 -0.61 17.95 19.53
C SER A 98 -1.54 16.99 18.82
N THR A 99 -1.00 16.22 17.89
CA THR A 99 -1.73 15.15 17.21
C THR A 99 -1.08 13.82 17.50
N PHE A 100 -1.89 12.85 17.90
CA PHE A 100 -1.47 11.47 18.11
C PHE A 100 -2.14 10.58 17.08
N THR A 101 -1.37 9.72 16.46
CA THR A 101 -1.87 8.75 15.49
C THR A 101 -1.41 7.36 15.89
N PHE A 102 -2.31 6.41 15.79
CA PHE A 102 -2.05 5.02 16.08
C PHE A 102 -2.60 4.16 14.96
N ASN A 103 -1.76 3.37 14.33
CA ASN A 103 -2.16 2.45 13.26
C ASN A 103 -1.59 1.05 13.51
N THR A 104 -2.39 0.04 13.21
CA THR A 104 -1.99 -1.36 13.31
C THR A 104 -2.34 -2.11 12.05
N ASP A 105 -1.33 -2.68 11.41
CA ASP A 105 -1.46 -3.50 10.21
C ASP A 105 -1.20 -4.96 10.60
N ARG A 106 -2.13 -5.85 10.25
CA ARG A 106 -2.02 -7.29 10.46
C ARG A 106 -2.33 -8.01 9.17
N PHE A 107 -1.43 -8.92 8.79
CA PHE A 107 -1.59 -9.77 7.62
C PHE A 107 -1.33 -11.21 7.99
N PHE A 108 -2.16 -12.07 7.46
CA PHE A 108 -1.93 -13.51 7.42
C PHE A 108 -1.94 -13.96 5.97
N SER A 109 -0.94 -14.74 5.58
CA SER A 109 -0.79 -15.22 4.22
C SER A 109 -0.50 -16.71 4.21
N LEU A 110 -1.14 -17.40 3.27
CA LEU A 110 -0.82 -18.77 2.89
C LEU A 110 -0.43 -18.76 1.42
N TYR A 111 0.69 -19.38 1.07
CA TYR A 111 1.18 -19.39 -0.30
C TYR A 111 1.83 -20.70 -0.70
N GLY A 112 1.76 -20.97 -2.00
CA GLY A 112 2.41 -22.10 -2.62
C GLY A 112 2.88 -21.75 -4.02
N ASN A 113 4.06 -22.25 -4.38
CA ASN A 113 4.62 -22.16 -5.73
C ASN A 113 5.11 -23.54 -6.14
N ALA A 114 4.87 -23.92 -7.39
CA ALA A 114 5.39 -25.13 -7.97
C ALA A 114 5.91 -24.85 -9.37
N ALA A 115 7.06 -25.46 -9.70
CA ALA A 115 7.59 -25.49 -11.04
C ALA A 115 8.05 -26.91 -11.38
N TYR A 116 7.73 -27.32 -12.58
CA TYR A 116 8.15 -28.59 -13.14
C TYR A 116 8.83 -28.37 -14.47
N THR A 117 10.06 -28.87 -14.61
CA THR A 117 10.84 -28.80 -15.84
C THR A 117 11.11 -30.19 -16.37
N PHE A 118 10.81 -30.39 -17.65
CA PHE A 118 11.11 -31.60 -18.37
C PHE A 118 12.23 -31.38 -19.38
N ASP A 119 13.26 -32.21 -19.27
CA ASP A 119 14.41 -32.28 -20.20
C ASP A 119 15.15 -30.94 -20.36
N ASN A 120 15.09 -30.04 -19.37
CA ASN A 120 15.58 -28.66 -19.46
C ASN A 120 14.96 -27.84 -20.62
N LYS A 121 13.92 -28.37 -21.27
CA LYS A 121 13.26 -27.76 -22.42
C LYS A 121 11.94 -27.11 -22.09
N TYR A 122 11.10 -27.78 -21.34
CA TYR A 122 9.73 -27.36 -21.06
C TYR A 122 9.54 -27.16 -19.57
N THR A 123 9.17 -25.94 -19.18
CA THR A 123 8.85 -25.64 -17.78
C THR A 123 7.40 -25.19 -17.70
N ILE A 124 6.67 -25.80 -16.77
CA ILE A 124 5.36 -25.34 -16.32
C ILE A 124 5.51 -24.85 -14.87
N SER A 125 4.96 -23.71 -14.56
CA SER A 125 4.96 -23.15 -13.20
C SER A 125 3.58 -22.68 -12.79
N GLY A 126 3.30 -22.73 -11.50
CA GLY A 126 2.08 -22.22 -10.92
C GLY A 126 2.34 -21.63 -9.54
N SER A 127 1.61 -20.60 -9.20
CA SER A 127 1.60 -20.01 -7.86
C SER A 127 0.18 -19.80 -7.38
N VAL A 128 -0.03 -19.92 -6.08
CA VAL A 128 -1.27 -19.54 -5.40
C VAL A 128 -0.92 -18.86 -4.09
N ARG A 129 -1.65 -17.80 -3.78
CA ARG A 129 -1.52 -17.09 -2.52
C ARG A 129 -2.91 -16.63 -2.06
N THR A 130 -3.18 -16.74 -0.79
CA THR A 130 -4.34 -16.12 -0.17
C THR A 130 -3.89 -15.27 1.01
N ASP A 131 -4.41 -14.07 1.10
CA ASP A 131 -4.07 -13.10 2.11
C ASP A 131 -5.33 -12.66 2.87
N ALA A 132 -5.19 -12.50 4.18
CA ALA A 132 -6.17 -11.85 5.03
C ALA A 132 -5.53 -10.64 5.71
N SER A 133 -6.29 -9.55 5.85
CA SER A 133 -5.84 -8.32 6.49
C SER A 133 -6.93 -7.74 7.36
N ASN A 134 -6.53 -7.01 8.42
CA ASN A 134 -7.46 -6.23 9.23
C ASN A 134 -8.03 -4.98 8.53
N PHE A 135 -7.57 -4.67 7.32
CA PHE A 135 -8.12 -3.60 6.48
C PHE A 135 -9.33 -4.04 5.66
N ILE A 136 -9.47 -5.34 5.42
CA ILE A 136 -10.54 -5.94 4.63
C ILE A 136 -11.68 -6.37 5.56
N THR A 137 -12.89 -6.41 5.03
CA THR A 137 -14.10 -6.83 5.77
C THR A 137 -13.93 -8.15 6.52
N ASP A 138 -14.68 -8.31 7.59
CA ASP A 138 -14.74 -9.56 8.35
C ASP A 138 -15.58 -10.65 7.63
N ASP A 139 -16.30 -10.30 6.53
CA ASP A 139 -17.04 -11.27 5.73
C ASP A 139 -16.07 -12.26 5.04
N PRO A 140 -16.18 -13.57 5.31
CA PRO A 140 -15.31 -14.59 4.72
C PRO A 140 -15.30 -14.58 3.19
N LYS A 141 -16.39 -14.17 2.55
CA LYS A 141 -16.53 -14.08 1.09
C LYS A 141 -15.51 -13.13 0.45
N TYR A 142 -15.18 -12.06 1.15
CA TYR A 142 -14.32 -10.97 0.64
C TYR A 142 -12.96 -10.92 1.33
N ARG A 143 -12.85 -11.51 2.53
CA ARG A 143 -11.64 -11.46 3.36
C ARG A 143 -10.48 -12.20 2.73
N TYR A 144 -10.74 -13.41 2.18
CA TYR A 144 -9.75 -14.29 1.61
C TYR A 144 -9.84 -14.27 0.08
N ALA A 145 -9.02 -13.48 -0.57
CA ALA A 145 -8.96 -13.49 -2.02
C ALA A 145 -7.80 -14.37 -2.48
N PRO A 146 -8.05 -15.43 -3.26
CA PRO A 146 -6.98 -16.22 -3.87
C PRO A 146 -6.38 -15.43 -5.04
N PHE A 147 -5.08 -15.24 -5.01
CA PHE A 147 -4.28 -14.76 -6.12
C PHE A 147 -3.50 -15.94 -6.68
N TRP A 148 -3.39 -16.02 -7.98
CA TRP A 148 -2.75 -17.16 -8.61
C TRP A 148 -2.12 -16.76 -9.94
N SER A 149 -1.12 -17.51 -10.34
CA SER A 149 -0.55 -17.41 -11.66
C SER A 149 -0.18 -18.80 -12.21
N VAL A 150 -0.18 -18.89 -13.52
CA VAL A 150 0.33 -20.03 -14.26
C VAL A 150 1.28 -19.51 -15.33
N GLY A 151 2.38 -20.23 -15.56
CA GLY A 151 3.36 -19.90 -16.57
C GLY A 151 3.89 -21.11 -17.29
N GLY A 152 4.26 -20.91 -18.53
CA GLY A 152 4.97 -21.86 -19.36
C GLY A 152 6.25 -21.24 -19.91
N MET A 153 7.31 -22.02 -19.99
CA MET A 153 8.55 -21.65 -20.66
C MET A 153 8.99 -22.78 -21.59
N TRP A 154 9.34 -22.43 -22.81
CA TRP A 154 9.94 -23.32 -23.78
C TRP A 154 11.35 -22.86 -24.11
N ASN A 155 12.32 -23.71 -23.81
CA ASN A 155 13.72 -23.48 -24.14
C ASN A 155 14.03 -24.01 -25.54
N LEU A 156 13.75 -23.20 -26.55
CA LEU A 156 13.95 -23.52 -27.97
C LEU A 156 15.40 -23.88 -28.28
N GLY A 157 16.36 -23.20 -27.66
CA GLY A 157 17.78 -23.44 -27.89
C GLY A 157 18.26 -24.84 -27.52
N GLN A 158 17.46 -25.63 -26.75
CA GLN A 158 17.75 -27.01 -26.39
C GLN A 158 17.08 -28.03 -27.32
N GLU A 159 16.36 -27.58 -28.34
CA GLU A 159 15.71 -28.48 -29.28
C GLU A 159 16.69 -29.00 -30.36
N SER A 160 16.49 -30.24 -30.77
CA SER A 160 17.38 -30.87 -31.76
C SER A 160 17.40 -30.16 -33.12
N PHE A 161 16.29 -29.54 -33.51
CA PHE A 161 16.22 -28.75 -34.76
C PHE A 161 16.97 -27.43 -34.70
N MET A 162 17.36 -27.00 -33.48
CA MET A 162 18.15 -25.76 -33.27
C MET A 162 19.65 -26.02 -33.20
N SER A 163 20.09 -27.30 -33.18
CA SER A 163 21.50 -27.68 -33.05
C SER A 163 22.37 -27.21 -34.22
N ASP A 164 21.79 -27.01 -35.39
CA ASP A 164 22.50 -26.55 -36.59
C ASP A 164 22.75 -25.03 -36.60
N TYR A 165 22.09 -24.31 -35.71
CA TYR A 165 22.20 -22.85 -35.62
C TYR A 165 23.22 -22.46 -34.52
N LEU A 166 24.49 -22.71 -34.77
CA LEU A 166 25.62 -22.50 -33.82
C LEU A 166 25.77 -21.05 -33.32
N PHE A 167 25.12 -20.10 -33.98
CA PHE A 167 25.13 -18.70 -33.54
C PHE A 167 24.12 -18.41 -32.44
N ILE A 168 23.21 -19.33 -32.11
CA ILE A 168 22.19 -19.19 -31.06
C ILE A 168 22.72 -19.86 -29.79
N ASP A 169 23.08 -19.06 -28.77
CA ASP A 169 23.52 -19.58 -27.50
C ASP A 169 22.34 -20.10 -26.68
N TRP A 170 21.27 -19.34 -26.64
CA TRP A 170 19.99 -19.74 -26.07
C TRP A 170 18.83 -18.88 -26.60
N LEU A 171 17.67 -19.48 -26.67
CA LEU A 171 16.41 -18.85 -27.07
C LEU A 171 15.29 -19.45 -26.25
N ARG A 172 14.53 -18.62 -25.52
CA ARG A 172 13.44 -19.05 -24.64
C ARG A 172 12.19 -18.24 -24.91
N LEU A 173 11.05 -18.94 -25.00
CA LEU A 173 9.73 -18.34 -25.02
C LEU A 173 9.09 -18.49 -23.66
N ARG A 174 8.46 -17.43 -23.15
CA ARG A 174 7.74 -17.41 -21.87
C ARG A 174 6.32 -16.91 -22.09
N LEU A 175 5.38 -17.53 -21.41
CA LEU A 175 3.99 -17.09 -21.32
C LEU A 175 3.57 -17.20 -19.87
N THR A 176 3.03 -16.12 -19.30
CA THR A 176 2.43 -16.14 -17.97
C THR A 176 1.06 -15.47 -17.96
N TYR A 177 0.19 -16.02 -17.14
CA TYR A 177 -1.13 -15.45 -16.89
C TYR A 177 -1.47 -15.58 -15.41
N GLY A 178 -2.03 -14.52 -14.83
CA GLY A 178 -2.43 -14.59 -13.43
C GLY A 178 -3.09 -13.34 -12.90
N TYR A 179 -3.48 -13.43 -11.64
CA TYR A 179 -4.10 -12.35 -10.86
C TYR A 179 -3.27 -12.04 -9.63
N ASN A 180 -2.97 -10.75 -9.45
CA ASN A 180 -2.39 -10.20 -8.25
C ASN A 180 -3.42 -9.32 -7.52
N GLY A 181 -3.29 -9.21 -6.20
CA GLY A 181 -4.13 -8.36 -5.39
C GLY A 181 -3.40 -7.17 -4.82
N ASN A 182 -4.16 -6.13 -4.58
CA ASN A 182 -3.74 -4.95 -3.83
C ASN A 182 -4.82 -4.59 -2.80
N VAL A 183 -4.42 -3.94 -1.71
CA VAL A 183 -5.35 -3.43 -0.69
C VAL A 183 -5.14 -1.92 -0.54
N ASP A 184 -6.21 -1.15 -0.68
CA ASP A 184 -6.21 0.27 -0.35
C ASP A 184 -6.45 0.44 1.16
N THR A 185 -5.44 0.93 1.87
CA THR A 185 -5.51 1.21 3.31
C THR A 185 -6.11 2.58 3.63
N SER A 186 -6.48 3.37 2.62
CA SER A 186 -7.10 4.69 2.79
C SER A 186 -8.60 4.63 3.08
N THR A 187 -9.18 3.45 3.02
CA THR A 187 -10.60 3.21 3.26
C THR A 187 -10.79 2.19 4.39
N SER A 188 -11.87 2.34 5.15
CA SER A 188 -12.26 1.41 6.21
C SER A 188 -13.49 0.64 5.76
N PHE A 189 -13.58 -0.64 6.16
CA PHE A 189 -14.83 -1.41 6.01
C PHE A 189 -15.86 -1.05 7.09
N LYS A 190 -15.42 -0.46 8.22
CA LYS A 190 -16.30 0.02 9.31
C LYS A 190 -16.55 1.52 9.17
N PRO A 191 -17.71 1.99 9.62
CA PRO A 191 -17.94 3.41 9.75
C PRO A 191 -16.89 4.08 10.64
N LEU A 192 -16.44 5.26 10.22
CA LEU A 192 -15.52 6.09 10.99
C LEU A 192 -16.30 7.25 11.60
N VAL A 193 -16.09 7.46 12.88
CA VAL A 193 -16.71 8.55 13.65
C VAL A 193 -15.62 9.55 14.03
N SER A 194 -15.87 10.82 13.74
CA SER A 194 -15.07 11.94 14.26
C SER A 194 -15.72 12.41 15.56
N ILE A 195 -14.94 12.40 16.62
CA ILE A 195 -15.38 12.88 17.95
C ILE A 195 -14.91 14.32 18.10
N GLY A 196 -15.83 15.24 18.37
CA GLY A 196 -15.51 16.64 18.62
C GLY A 196 -14.69 16.80 19.91
N SER A 197 -13.72 17.69 19.88
CA SER A 197 -12.90 18.02 21.06
C SER A 197 -13.55 19.08 21.94
N VAL A 198 -14.62 19.69 21.47
CA VAL A 198 -15.32 20.78 22.16
C VAL A 198 -16.66 20.26 22.66
N GLU A 199 -16.93 20.47 23.95
CA GLU A 199 -18.19 20.18 24.57
C GLU A 199 -19.32 21.01 23.94
N ASN A 200 -20.47 20.39 23.68
CA ASN A 200 -21.62 21.12 23.17
C ASN A 200 -22.12 22.12 24.21
N VAL A 201 -22.17 23.41 23.82
CA VAL A 201 -22.52 24.52 24.71
C VAL A 201 -23.90 24.35 25.39
N TYR A 202 -24.81 23.59 24.75
CA TYR A 202 -26.19 23.43 25.26
C TYR A 202 -26.37 22.18 26.11
N LYS A 203 -25.57 21.13 25.87
CA LYS A 203 -25.75 19.82 26.51
C LYS A 203 -24.59 19.39 27.42
N HIS A 204 -23.47 20.12 27.36
CA HIS A 204 -22.22 19.74 28.06
C HIS A 204 -21.76 18.32 27.72
N GLU A 205 -22.02 17.87 26.48
CA GLU A 205 -21.68 16.52 26.00
C GLU A 205 -20.74 16.62 24.79
N ILE A 206 -19.83 15.68 24.69
CA ILE A 206 -18.97 15.51 23.51
C ILE A 206 -19.84 14.98 22.35
N THR A 207 -19.81 15.65 21.22
CA THR A 207 -20.55 15.25 20.02
C THR A 207 -19.68 14.49 19.06
N GLY A 208 -20.26 13.50 18.40
CA GLY A 208 -19.62 12.77 17.29
C GLY A 208 -20.39 12.95 16.00
N SER A 209 -19.66 12.96 14.88
CA SER A 209 -20.24 12.95 13.54
C SER A 209 -19.65 11.78 12.74
N ILE A 210 -20.43 11.26 11.80
CA ILE A 210 -19.96 10.22 10.88
C ILE A 210 -18.99 10.87 9.89
N ALA A 211 -17.71 10.48 9.96
CA ALA A 211 -16.70 10.94 9.02
C ALA A 211 -16.72 10.12 7.71
N SER A 212 -17.07 8.82 7.81
CA SER A 212 -17.24 7.93 6.66
C SER A 212 -18.15 6.77 7.04
N PHE A 213 -19.02 6.36 6.12
CA PHE A 213 -19.88 5.18 6.33
C PHE A 213 -19.10 3.85 6.24
N GLY A 214 -17.85 3.90 5.74
CA GLY A 214 -17.09 2.69 5.45
C GLY A 214 -17.62 1.95 4.23
N ASN A 215 -16.99 0.83 3.93
CA ASN A 215 -17.42 -0.08 2.86
C ASN A 215 -17.52 -1.51 3.42
N PRO A 216 -18.71 -1.99 3.83
CA PRO A 216 -18.87 -3.34 4.41
C PRO A 216 -18.42 -4.46 3.47
N GLU A 217 -18.41 -4.23 2.15
CA GLU A 217 -17.94 -5.17 1.13
C GLU A 217 -16.52 -4.87 0.66
N LEU A 218 -15.74 -4.14 1.46
CA LEU A 218 -14.36 -3.80 1.12
C LEU A 218 -13.56 -5.06 0.87
N ARG A 219 -13.05 -5.19 -0.34
CA ARG A 219 -12.33 -6.35 -0.83
C ARG A 219 -11.04 -5.96 -1.55
N TRP A 220 -10.22 -6.95 -1.80
CA TRP A 220 -9.01 -6.79 -2.56
C TRP A 220 -9.27 -6.30 -3.99
N GLU A 221 -8.53 -5.29 -4.40
CA GLU A 221 -8.41 -4.92 -5.81
C GLU A 221 -7.70 -6.05 -6.55
N LYS A 222 -8.13 -6.38 -7.76
CA LYS A 222 -7.56 -7.46 -8.56
C LYS A 222 -6.95 -6.92 -9.84
N VAL A 223 -5.69 -7.29 -10.09
CA VAL A 223 -4.98 -6.95 -11.32
C VAL A 223 -4.65 -8.25 -12.05
N GLY A 224 -5.34 -8.49 -13.15
CA GLY A 224 -5.04 -9.58 -14.07
C GLY A 224 -3.91 -9.14 -15.03
N SER A 225 -2.98 -10.04 -15.31
CA SER A 225 -1.91 -9.79 -16.26
C SER A 225 -1.67 -10.99 -17.16
N VAL A 226 -1.43 -10.70 -18.43
CA VAL A 226 -0.84 -11.62 -19.41
C VAL A 226 0.53 -11.08 -19.75
N ASP A 227 1.53 -11.93 -19.79
CA ASP A 227 2.89 -11.57 -20.17
C ASP A 227 3.44 -12.62 -21.13
N ILE A 228 3.98 -12.16 -22.27
CA ILE A 228 4.62 -12.98 -23.29
C ILE A 228 6.04 -12.44 -23.47
N GLY A 229 7.04 -13.28 -23.24
CA GLY A 229 8.43 -12.90 -23.29
C GLY A 229 9.28 -13.78 -24.21
N ILE A 230 10.28 -13.18 -24.82
CA ILE A 230 11.33 -13.84 -25.59
C ILE A 230 12.66 -13.43 -24.97
N ASP A 231 13.41 -14.40 -24.51
CA ASP A 231 14.80 -14.19 -24.06
C ASP A 231 15.74 -14.81 -25.10
N TYR A 232 16.80 -14.10 -25.48
CA TYR A 232 17.72 -14.56 -26.51
C TYR A 232 19.16 -14.20 -26.21
N SER A 233 20.07 -15.02 -26.73
CA SER A 233 21.52 -14.74 -26.77
C SER A 233 22.10 -15.36 -28.03
N PHE A 234 22.93 -14.61 -28.71
CA PHE A 234 23.57 -14.97 -29.97
C PHE A 234 25.08 -14.65 -29.94
N TRP A 235 25.83 -15.43 -30.73
CA TRP A 235 27.26 -15.26 -31.01
C TRP A 235 28.14 -15.22 -29.78
N GLY A 236 27.96 -16.18 -28.85
CA GLY A 236 28.74 -16.25 -27.62
C GLY A 236 28.45 -15.08 -26.67
N GLY A 237 27.20 -14.64 -26.62
CA GLY A 237 26.76 -13.55 -25.74
C GLY A 237 27.00 -12.14 -26.28
N LYS A 238 27.48 -11.99 -27.53
CA LYS A 238 27.73 -10.66 -28.12
C LYS A 238 26.43 -9.85 -28.30
N LEU A 239 25.33 -10.53 -28.56
CA LEU A 239 24.00 -9.94 -28.61
C LEU A 239 23.08 -10.75 -27.72
N ALA A 240 22.70 -10.19 -26.56
CA ALA A 240 21.77 -10.80 -25.64
C ALA A 240 20.70 -9.79 -25.20
N GLY A 241 19.49 -10.26 -25.00
CA GLY A 241 18.41 -9.39 -24.59
C GLY A 241 17.14 -10.15 -24.24
N LYS A 242 16.13 -9.36 -23.87
CA LYS A 242 14.77 -9.85 -23.69
C LYS A 242 13.78 -8.86 -24.28
N LEU A 243 12.68 -9.38 -24.77
CA LEU A 243 11.54 -8.63 -25.26
C LEU A 243 10.30 -9.16 -24.53
N ASP A 244 9.60 -8.29 -23.84
CA ASP A 244 8.39 -8.62 -23.11
C ASP A 244 7.22 -7.78 -23.64
N TYR A 245 6.10 -8.43 -23.91
CA TYR A 245 4.81 -7.81 -24.14
C TYR A 245 3.88 -8.19 -23.01
N TYR A 246 3.29 -7.20 -22.36
CA TYR A 246 2.33 -7.46 -21.30
C TYR A 246 1.06 -6.63 -21.48
N ARG A 247 -0.05 -7.20 -21.03
CA ARG A 247 -1.33 -6.51 -20.89
C ARG A 247 -1.86 -6.72 -19.48
N LYS A 248 -2.27 -5.61 -18.85
CA LYS A 248 -2.88 -5.61 -17.51
C LYS A 248 -4.31 -5.11 -17.60
N TYR A 249 -5.17 -5.65 -16.76
CA TYR A 249 -6.51 -5.16 -16.54
C TYR A 249 -6.82 -5.24 -15.04
N SER A 250 -7.50 -4.22 -14.53
CA SER A 250 -7.78 -4.09 -13.10
C SER A 250 -9.28 -4.14 -12.87
N LYS A 251 -9.69 -4.86 -11.82
CA LYS A 251 -11.08 -5.00 -11.38
C LYS A 251 -11.20 -4.75 -9.90
N ASP A 252 -12.42 -4.44 -9.46
CA ASP A 252 -12.70 -4.17 -8.06
C ASP A 252 -11.87 -3.00 -7.49
N LEU A 253 -11.43 -2.06 -8.35
CA LEU A 253 -10.71 -0.88 -7.91
C LEU A 253 -11.59 -0.01 -7.03
N ILE A 254 -10.97 0.58 -6.00
CA ILE A 254 -11.64 1.50 -5.10
C ILE A 254 -11.76 2.86 -5.77
N ALA A 255 -13.00 3.29 -5.99
CA ALA A 255 -13.32 4.61 -6.51
C ALA A 255 -14.22 5.38 -5.56
N THR A 256 -14.06 6.70 -5.56
CA THR A 256 -14.95 7.61 -4.84
C THR A 256 -16.18 7.85 -5.68
N ILE A 257 -17.36 7.53 -5.14
CA ILE A 257 -18.65 7.82 -5.74
C ILE A 257 -19.32 8.96 -5.00
N SER A 258 -20.10 9.77 -5.74
CA SER A 258 -20.97 10.79 -5.13
C SER A 258 -22.24 10.15 -4.62
N ILE A 259 -22.63 10.49 -3.40
CA ILE A 259 -23.89 10.07 -2.77
C ILE A 259 -24.70 11.29 -2.35
N SER A 260 -25.99 11.11 -2.09
CA SER A 260 -26.86 12.20 -1.65
C SER A 260 -26.40 12.77 -0.30
N SER A 261 -26.30 14.09 -0.22
CA SER A 261 -26.00 14.83 1.02
C SER A 261 -27.01 14.56 2.15
N ALA A 262 -28.20 14.04 1.84
CA ALA A 262 -29.17 13.60 2.84
C ALA A 262 -28.64 12.50 3.75
N ASN A 263 -27.59 11.78 3.34
CA ASN A 263 -26.90 10.77 4.15
C ASN A 263 -25.87 11.35 5.12
N GLY A 264 -25.68 12.68 5.17
CA GLY A 264 -24.68 13.33 6.03
C GLY A 264 -23.26 13.39 5.48
N THR A 265 -23.02 12.80 4.30
CA THR A 265 -21.78 12.92 3.53
C THR A 265 -22.11 12.93 2.04
N THR A 266 -21.22 13.50 1.23
CA THR A 266 -21.41 13.64 -0.22
C THR A 266 -20.64 12.61 -1.04
N SER A 267 -19.82 11.79 -0.41
CA SER A 267 -18.99 10.81 -1.10
C SER A 267 -18.75 9.54 -0.27
N GLN A 268 -18.54 8.43 -0.97
CA GLN A 268 -18.19 7.15 -0.38
C GLN A 268 -17.22 6.42 -1.31
N LYS A 269 -16.30 5.63 -0.72
CA LYS A 269 -15.37 4.79 -1.47
C LYS A 269 -15.88 3.36 -1.56
N LEU A 270 -16.04 2.85 -2.77
CA LEU A 270 -16.52 1.49 -3.05
C LEU A 270 -15.63 0.77 -4.08
N ASN A 271 -15.60 -0.57 -4.01
CA ASN A 271 -14.93 -1.42 -5.00
C ASN A 271 -15.83 -1.62 -6.23
N ASN A 272 -15.89 -0.65 -7.13
CA ASN A 272 -16.77 -0.70 -8.30
C ASN A 272 -16.13 -0.22 -9.61
N ALA A 273 -14.84 0.12 -9.62
CA ALA A 273 -14.15 0.59 -10.81
C ALA A 273 -13.37 -0.54 -11.51
N GLU A 274 -13.31 -0.46 -12.84
CA GLU A 274 -12.53 -1.34 -13.69
C GLU A 274 -11.65 -0.50 -14.63
N MET A 275 -10.46 -1.01 -14.97
CA MET A 275 -9.52 -0.37 -15.90
C MET A 275 -8.86 -1.42 -16.79
N LEU A 276 -8.73 -1.11 -18.08
CA LEU A 276 -8.06 -1.90 -19.10
C LEU A 276 -6.70 -1.32 -19.45
#